data_a17d7d8ed0db65df8ab7b662008e6718
#
_entry.id   a17d7d8ed0db65df8ab7b662008e6718
#
_cell.length_a   1.000
_cell.length_b   1.000
_cell.length_c   1.000
_cell.angle_alpha   90.00
_cell.angle_beta   90.00
_cell.angle_gamma   90.00
#
_symmetry.space_group_name_H-M   'P 1'
#
loop_
_entity.id
_entity.type
_entity.pdbx_description
1 polymer ?
#
loop_
_entity_poly.entity_id
_entity_poly.type
_entity_poly.pdbx_seq_one_letter_code
_entity_poly.pdbx_strand_id
1 'polypeptide(L)'
;MLTRENKTDVIIVGAGPAGIACGITLARAGKEVVIIERGLFAGSKNVFGGAIYTKPTLEIFPNFETEAPVERRNIEHNFAILGEEDSTIITYRKNNNTSYSVIRGKFDRWAAEEARKAGAYIVEETVVRELIKENDKIVGVKTELEEFYADVVILADGVNSLLAKQIGLRKDIKTKDVALSVKEVIKLDKETINQRFRLKDDEGSIVEIFGGPMLGMLGLGFMYTNKDSVTIGLGVTLNELVDEGLRPYDILEKLKQHPTIAPLIEGGTIKEYSAHLIPEGGYKAIPQLCDNGVVIVGDAAMLVNNLHWEGTNLAMISGKLAAETVLEAFEKKDFSKSTLSNYETKLKKSFILKDMETYKDLMDVMHTRKKAFLSYYMKKINAFFEMFTSVDGVPKKENYHKFIKSIFTDRKITELFKDAWAIIKLLWSILLWV
;
A
#
# COMPACT_ATOMS: atom_id res chain seq x y z
N MET A 1 5.03 -31.75 -16.34
CA MET A 1 6.01 -30.75 -16.82
C MET A 1 5.38 -30.01 -17.98
N LEU A 2 5.37 -28.68 -17.92
CA LEU A 2 4.95 -27.83 -19.04
C LEU A 2 6.16 -27.70 -19.98
N THR A 3 6.08 -28.31 -21.15
CA THR A 3 7.10 -28.25 -22.21
C THR A 3 6.64 -27.23 -23.27
N ARG A 4 7.50 -26.97 -24.29
CA ARG A 4 7.09 -26.16 -25.45
C ARG A 4 5.84 -26.71 -26.18
N GLU A 5 5.69 -28.03 -26.18
CA GLU A 5 4.56 -28.71 -26.82
C GLU A 5 3.31 -28.77 -25.91
N ASN A 6 3.51 -28.68 -24.58
CA ASN A 6 2.46 -28.70 -23.58
C ASN A 6 2.61 -27.48 -22.64
N LYS A 7 2.41 -26.27 -23.19
CA LYS A 7 2.42 -24.99 -22.47
C LYS A 7 1.05 -24.64 -21.91
N THR A 8 1.03 -23.89 -20.82
CA THR A 8 -0.20 -23.26 -20.31
C THR A 8 -0.54 -21.98 -21.08
N ASP A 9 -1.76 -21.49 -20.97
CA ASP A 9 -2.13 -20.17 -21.56
C ASP A 9 -1.35 -19.03 -20.89
N VAL A 10 -1.33 -18.98 -19.54
CA VAL A 10 -0.75 -17.87 -18.78
C VAL A 10 0.00 -18.37 -17.55
N ILE A 11 1.22 -17.84 -17.35
CA ILE A 11 1.96 -17.96 -16.09
C ILE A 11 1.89 -16.62 -15.35
N ILE A 12 1.59 -16.69 -14.06
CA ILE A 12 1.60 -15.54 -13.16
C ILE A 12 2.69 -15.75 -12.10
N VAL A 13 3.59 -14.80 -11.96
CA VAL A 13 4.66 -14.86 -10.95
C VAL A 13 4.26 -14.06 -9.74
N GLY A 14 3.92 -14.75 -8.64
CA GLY A 14 3.49 -14.20 -7.37
C GLY A 14 1.98 -14.35 -7.12
N ALA A 15 1.63 -14.96 -5.99
CA ALA A 15 0.27 -15.12 -5.49
C ALA A 15 -0.13 -14.01 -4.49
N GLY A 16 0.33 -12.78 -4.72
CA GLY A 16 -0.18 -11.59 -4.04
C GLY A 16 -1.51 -11.12 -4.63
N PRO A 17 -2.13 -10.05 -4.10
CA PRO A 17 -3.44 -9.57 -4.53
C PRO A 17 -3.58 -9.34 -6.03
N ALA A 18 -2.55 -8.80 -6.69
CA ALA A 18 -2.55 -8.58 -8.13
C ALA A 18 -2.55 -9.89 -8.93
N GLY A 19 -1.66 -10.82 -8.56
CA GLY A 19 -1.56 -12.12 -9.25
C GLY A 19 -2.80 -12.98 -9.05
N ILE A 20 -3.36 -13.02 -7.86
CA ILE A 20 -4.59 -13.73 -7.55
C ILE A 20 -5.77 -13.15 -8.34
N ALA A 21 -5.95 -11.82 -8.33
CA ALA A 21 -7.02 -11.17 -9.06
C ALA A 21 -6.93 -11.42 -10.58
N CYS A 22 -5.70 -11.37 -11.13
CA CYS A 22 -5.44 -11.72 -12.52
C CYS A 22 -5.80 -13.20 -12.80
N GLY A 23 -5.32 -14.11 -11.96
CA GLY A 23 -5.56 -15.56 -12.10
C GLY A 23 -7.03 -15.93 -12.04
N ILE A 24 -7.78 -15.38 -11.08
CA ILE A 24 -9.23 -15.59 -10.96
C ILE A 24 -9.94 -15.12 -12.24
N THR A 25 -9.60 -13.93 -12.73
CA THR A 25 -10.25 -13.35 -13.91
C THR A 25 -10.01 -14.20 -15.16
N LEU A 26 -8.79 -14.65 -15.36
CA LEU A 26 -8.41 -15.51 -16.50
C LEU A 26 -9.03 -16.92 -16.39
N ALA A 27 -8.95 -17.55 -15.22
CA ALA A 27 -9.49 -18.89 -15.01
C ALA A 27 -11.02 -18.94 -15.17
N ARG A 28 -11.74 -17.93 -14.66
CA ARG A 28 -13.20 -17.79 -14.91
C ARG A 28 -13.55 -17.64 -16.38
N ALA A 29 -12.63 -17.11 -17.20
CA ALA A 29 -12.79 -17.03 -18.65
C ALA A 29 -12.32 -18.31 -19.39
N GLY A 30 -12.03 -19.40 -18.66
CA GLY A 30 -11.66 -20.69 -19.21
C GLY A 30 -10.22 -20.80 -19.69
N LYS A 31 -9.31 -19.94 -19.20
CA LYS A 31 -7.88 -20.01 -19.51
C LYS A 31 -7.17 -20.94 -18.55
N GLU A 32 -6.17 -21.66 -19.07
CA GLU A 32 -5.23 -22.44 -18.27
C GLU A 32 -4.21 -21.51 -17.61
N VAL A 33 -4.30 -21.38 -16.28
CA VAL A 33 -3.49 -20.41 -15.50
C VAL A 33 -2.65 -21.14 -14.46
N VAL A 34 -1.36 -20.89 -14.47
CA VAL A 34 -0.42 -21.33 -13.44
C VAL A 34 0.09 -20.10 -12.67
N ILE A 35 -0.13 -20.05 -11.36
CA ILE A 35 0.40 -19.02 -10.46
C ILE A 35 1.56 -19.64 -9.68
N ILE A 36 2.74 -19.04 -9.75
CA ILE A 36 3.95 -19.53 -9.06
C ILE A 36 4.26 -18.62 -7.88
N GLU A 37 4.21 -19.17 -6.66
CA GLU A 37 4.42 -18.45 -5.40
C GLU A 37 5.67 -18.96 -4.69
N ARG A 38 6.54 -18.03 -4.29
CA ARG A 38 7.78 -18.37 -3.57
C ARG A 38 7.59 -18.71 -2.10
N GLY A 39 6.50 -18.28 -1.51
CA GLY A 39 6.17 -18.52 -0.11
C GLY A 39 5.57 -19.91 0.12
N LEU A 40 5.57 -20.33 1.39
CA LEU A 40 4.94 -21.59 1.81
C LEU A 40 3.44 -21.64 1.47
N PHE A 41 2.81 -20.47 1.41
CA PHE A 41 1.44 -20.25 0.95
C PHE A 41 1.27 -18.77 0.56
N ALA A 42 0.23 -18.48 -0.21
CA ALA A 42 -0.11 -17.10 -0.56
C ALA A 42 -0.32 -16.24 0.70
N GLY A 43 0.39 -15.13 0.81
CA GLY A 43 0.37 -14.24 1.98
C GLY A 43 1.40 -14.58 3.08
N SER A 44 2.15 -15.69 2.99
CA SER A 44 3.19 -16.03 3.98
C SER A 44 4.36 -15.04 4.00
N LYS A 45 4.56 -14.30 2.92
CA LYS A 45 5.61 -13.27 2.77
C LYS A 45 5.06 -11.85 2.66
N ASN A 46 3.75 -11.70 2.62
CA ASN A 46 3.11 -10.41 2.46
C ASN A 46 2.61 -9.89 3.80
N VAL A 47 2.91 -8.63 4.09
CA VAL A 47 2.75 -8.13 5.46
C VAL A 47 1.99 -6.83 5.56
N PHE A 48 1.65 -6.18 4.43
CA PHE A 48 1.07 -4.84 4.46
C PHE A 48 -0.29 -4.73 3.77
N GLY A 49 -1.05 -3.66 4.12
CA GLY A 49 -2.37 -3.41 3.61
C GLY A 49 -3.46 -4.08 4.44
N GLY A 50 -3.57 -3.69 5.72
CA GLY A 50 -4.56 -4.23 6.66
C GLY A 50 -5.98 -3.73 6.48
N ALA A 51 -6.23 -2.72 5.63
CA ALA A 51 -7.55 -2.25 5.25
C ALA A 51 -7.87 -2.65 3.80
N ILE A 52 -9.00 -3.33 3.59
CA ILE A 52 -9.48 -3.73 2.26
C ILE A 52 -10.79 -3.00 1.97
N TYR A 53 -10.81 -2.22 0.90
CA TYR A 53 -11.98 -1.46 0.48
C TYR A 53 -12.96 -2.35 -0.28
N THR A 54 -14.23 -2.34 0.15
CA THR A 54 -15.27 -3.28 -0.27
C THR A 54 -15.56 -3.18 -1.76
N LYS A 55 -15.84 -1.98 -2.28
CA LYS A 55 -16.35 -1.81 -3.64
C LYS A 55 -15.42 -2.37 -4.73
N PRO A 56 -14.12 -2.04 -4.79
CA PRO A 56 -13.23 -2.64 -5.79
C PRO A 56 -12.97 -4.14 -5.53
N THR A 57 -13.03 -4.59 -4.28
CA THR A 57 -12.84 -6.01 -3.94
C THR A 57 -13.97 -6.88 -4.47
N LEU A 58 -15.22 -6.40 -4.39
CA LEU A 58 -16.39 -7.11 -4.89
C LEU A 58 -16.37 -7.37 -6.41
N GLU A 59 -15.60 -6.59 -7.17
CA GLU A 59 -15.41 -6.84 -8.61
C GLU A 59 -14.67 -8.16 -8.89
N ILE A 60 -13.90 -8.66 -7.93
CA ILE A 60 -13.09 -9.88 -8.04
C ILE A 60 -13.68 -11.00 -7.19
N PHE A 61 -14.09 -10.66 -5.98
CA PHE A 61 -14.66 -11.57 -4.99
C PHE A 61 -16.09 -11.14 -4.63
N PRO A 62 -17.12 -11.57 -5.39
CA PRO A 62 -18.52 -11.19 -5.10
C PRO A 62 -18.99 -11.62 -3.70
N ASN A 63 -18.37 -12.68 -3.15
CA ASN A 63 -18.63 -13.22 -1.80
C ASN A 63 -17.75 -12.64 -0.70
N PHE A 64 -16.99 -11.55 -0.96
CA PHE A 64 -16.02 -10.97 -0.02
C PHE A 64 -16.60 -10.69 1.37
N GLU A 65 -17.76 -10.04 1.45
CA GLU A 65 -18.34 -9.63 2.73
C GLU A 65 -18.90 -10.80 3.55
N THR A 66 -19.18 -11.93 2.92
CA THR A 66 -19.81 -13.09 3.55
C THR A 66 -18.86 -14.25 3.84
N GLU A 67 -17.82 -14.42 3.04
CA GLU A 67 -16.94 -15.59 3.11
C GLU A 67 -15.48 -15.26 3.42
N ALA A 68 -15.04 -14.02 3.12
CA ALA A 68 -13.65 -13.64 3.42
C ALA A 68 -13.39 -13.59 4.93
N PRO A 69 -12.18 -13.96 5.37
CA PRO A 69 -11.79 -13.90 6.79
C PRO A 69 -11.49 -12.47 7.22
N VAL A 70 -12.50 -11.60 7.10
CA VAL A 70 -12.41 -10.20 7.54
C VAL A 70 -12.38 -10.11 9.06
N GLU A 71 -11.73 -9.10 9.59
CA GLU A 71 -11.61 -8.87 11.03
C GLU A 71 -12.73 -7.93 11.52
N ARG A 72 -12.65 -6.64 11.30
CA ARG A 72 -13.65 -5.66 11.73
C ARG A 72 -14.05 -4.74 10.59
N ARG A 73 -15.27 -4.24 10.61
CA ARG A 73 -15.80 -3.24 9.69
C ARG A 73 -15.30 -1.86 10.11
N ASN A 74 -14.49 -1.21 9.29
CA ASN A 74 -13.93 0.09 9.61
C ASN A 74 -14.98 1.19 9.49
N ILE A 75 -15.38 1.76 10.62
CA ILE A 75 -16.36 2.85 10.70
C ILE A 75 -15.71 4.15 11.18
N GLU A 76 -14.49 4.08 11.65
CA GLU A 76 -13.77 5.21 12.22
C GLU A 76 -12.36 5.31 11.61
N HIS A 77 -12.02 6.52 11.17
CA HIS A 77 -10.69 6.92 10.73
C HIS A 77 -10.18 8.05 11.62
N ASN A 78 -9.01 7.86 12.20
CA ASN A 78 -8.35 8.82 13.08
C ASN A 78 -7.04 9.28 12.44
N PHE A 79 -6.85 10.59 12.37
CA PHE A 79 -5.61 11.22 11.94
C PHE A 79 -4.92 11.78 13.19
N ALA A 80 -3.90 11.08 13.68
CA ALA A 80 -3.18 11.42 14.91
C ALA A 80 -1.89 12.15 14.56
N ILE A 81 -1.76 13.40 14.99
CA ILE A 81 -0.56 14.21 14.91
C ILE A 81 0.12 14.15 16.27
N LEU A 82 1.21 13.37 16.36
CA LEU A 82 1.94 13.17 17.59
C LEU A 82 3.11 14.18 17.68
N GLY A 83 3.23 14.81 18.85
CA GLY A 83 4.43 15.53 19.26
C GLY A 83 5.41 14.59 19.99
N GLU A 84 6.10 15.07 21.02
CA GLU A 84 6.94 14.24 21.90
C GLU A 84 6.09 13.54 22.97
N GLU A 85 5.19 14.28 23.63
CA GLU A 85 4.32 13.78 24.70
C GLU A 85 2.85 14.17 24.48
N ASP A 86 2.56 15.05 23.53
CA ASP A 86 1.24 15.56 23.17
C ASP A 86 0.70 14.97 21.86
N SER A 87 -0.58 15.16 21.62
CA SER A 87 -1.20 14.76 20.36
C SER A 87 -2.45 15.56 20.05
N THR A 88 -2.68 15.76 18.75
CA THR A 88 -3.95 16.20 18.20
C THR A 88 -4.53 15.08 17.35
N ILE A 89 -5.78 14.66 17.65
CA ILE A 89 -6.44 13.58 16.90
C ILE A 89 -7.71 14.13 16.26
N ILE A 90 -7.83 13.95 14.96
CA ILE A 90 -9.02 14.25 14.18
C ILE A 90 -9.72 12.95 13.85
N THR A 91 -10.95 12.77 14.34
CA THR A 91 -11.73 11.55 14.12
C THR A 91 -12.84 11.80 13.10
N TYR A 92 -12.87 10.98 12.04
CA TYR A 92 -14.01 10.85 11.15
C TYR A 92 -14.72 9.52 11.39
N ARG A 93 -16.01 9.56 11.75
CA ARG A 93 -16.81 8.36 12.03
C ARG A 93 -18.06 8.34 11.17
N LYS A 94 -18.29 7.19 10.52
CA LYS A 94 -19.47 6.97 9.68
C LYS A 94 -19.91 5.51 9.77
N ASN A 95 -21.19 5.27 10.03
CA ASN A 95 -21.73 3.90 10.11
C ASN A 95 -21.90 3.21 8.75
N ASN A 96 -21.44 3.83 7.66
CA ASN A 96 -21.46 3.23 6.33
C ASN A 96 -20.17 2.44 6.09
N ASN A 97 -20.30 1.17 5.76
CA ASN A 97 -19.16 0.30 5.52
C ASN A 97 -18.52 0.59 4.16
N THR A 98 -17.24 0.99 4.18
CA THR A 98 -16.44 1.14 2.96
C THR A 98 -15.22 0.22 2.94
N SER A 99 -14.83 -0.34 4.09
CA SER A 99 -13.66 -1.22 4.21
C SER A 99 -13.75 -2.13 5.44
N TYR A 100 -12.96 -3.18 5.41
CA TYR A 100 -12.73 -4.08 6.54
C TYR A 100 -11.25 -4.11 6.88
N SER A 101 -10.91 -4.27 8.16
CA SER A 101 -9.57 -4.70 8.56
C SER A 101 -9.42 -6.20 8.28
N VAL A 102 -8.21 -6.60 7.90
CA VAL A 102 -7.83 -7.98 7.60
C VAL A 102 -6.44 -8.30 8.13
N ILE A 103 -6.22 -9.56 8.49
CA ILE A 103 -4.89 -10.13 8.66
C ILE A 103 -4.49 -10.75 7.32
N ARG A 104 -3.51 -10.16 6.65
CA ARG A 104 -3.14 -10.50 5.27
C ARG A 104 -2.80 -11.97 5.08
N GLY A 105 -2.12 -12.60 6.02
CA GLY A 105 -1.84 -14.04 5.92
C GLY A 105 -3.10 -14.91 5.85
N LYS A 106 -4.20 -14.49 6.50
CA LYS A 106 -5.50 -15.17 6.40
C LYS A 106 -6.24 -14.81 5.11
N PHE A 107 -6.28 -13.51 4.78
CA PHE A 107 -6.98 -13.00 3.61
C PHE A 107 -6.37 -13.52 2.31
N ASP A 108 -5.05 -13.44 2.16
CA ASP A 108 -4.37 -13.86 0.92
C ASP A 108 -4.49 -15.38 0.71
N ARG A 109 -4.45 -16.18 1.80
CA ARG A 109 -4.70 -17.62 1.71
C ARG A 109 -6.12 -17.93 1.23
N TRP A 110 -7.13 -17.25 1.79
CA TRP A 110 -8.52 -17.38 1.34
C TRP A 110 -8.65 -16.97 -0.13
N ALA A 111 -8.06 -15.85 -0.54
CA ALA A 111 -8.10 -15.39 -1.92
C ALA A 111 -7.43 -16.38 -2.89
N ALA A 112 -6.36 -17.07 -2.46
CA ALA A 112 -5.73 -18.14 -3.24
C ALA A 112 -6.66 -19.36 -3.40
N GLU A 113 -7.43 -19.72 -2.35
CA GLU A 113 -8.43 -20.77 -2.48
C GLU A 113 -9.56 -20.39 -3.46
N GLU A 114 -9.98 -19.10 -3.46
CA GLU A 114 -10.93 -18.63 -4.47
C GLU A 114 -10.36 -18.71 -5.90
N ALA A 115 -9.04 -18.50 -6.05
CA ALA A 115 -8.39 -18.69 -7.35
C ALA A 115 -8.36 -20.17 -7.77
N ARG A 116 -8.08 -21.10 -6.82
CA ARG A 116 -8.16 -22.54 -7.09
C ARG A 116 -9.58 -22.97 -7.46
N LYS A 117 -10.60 -22.49 -6.75
CA LYS A 117 -12.02 -22.74 -7.06
C LYS A 117 -12.40 -22.22 -8.46
N ALA A 118 -11.79 -21.13 -8.90
CA ALA A 118 -11.97 -20.58 -10.25
C ALA A 118 -11.27 -21.40 -11.35
N GLY A 119 -10.38 -22.32 -10.99
CA GLY A 119 -9.64 -23.19 -11.91
C GLY A 119 -8.17 -22.83 -12.10
N ALA A 120 -7.61 -21.85 -11.36
CA ALA A 120 -6.19 -21.56 -11.41
C ALA A 120 -5.37 -22.61 -10.64
N TYR A 121 -4.25 -23.03 -11.19
CA TYR A 121 -3.29 -23.91 -10.50
C TYR A 121 -2.24 -23.06 -9.79
N ILE A 122 -2.02 -23.27 -8.50
CA ILE A 122 -1.05 -22.52 -7.71
C ILE A 122 0.09 -23.44 -7.27
N VAL A 123 1.31 -23.13 -7.70
CA VAL A 123 2.56 -23.78 -7.32
C VAL A 123 3.22 -22.98 -6.22
N GLU A 124 3.17 -23.46 -4.99
CA GLU A 124 3.77 -22.81 -3.82
C GLU A 124 5.22 -23.27 -3.61
N GLU A 125 5.97 -22.60 -2.72
CA GLU A 125 7.37 -22.87 -2.37
C GLU A 125 8.32 -22.88 -3.59
N THR A 126 7.95 -22.17 -4.67
CA THR A 126 8.69 -22.19 -5.93
C THR A 126 9.13 -20.78 -6.33
N VAL A 127 10.43 -20.59 -6.46
CA VAL A 127 11.02 -19.30 -6.85
C VAL A 127 11.28 -19.26 -8.34
N VAL A 128 10.67 -18.30 -9.02
CA VAL A 128 11.03 -17.96 -10.40
C VAL A 128 12.32 -17.17 -10.38
N ARG A 129 13.35 -17.67 -11.10
CA ARG A 129 14.70 -17.07 -11.17
C ARG A 129 14.91 -16.22 -12.40
N GLU A 130 14.37 -16.65 -13.53
CA GLU A 130 14.63 -16.03 -14.83
C GLU A 130 13.36 -16.11 -15.71
N LEU A 131 13.30 -15.19 -16.68
CA LEU A 131 12.32 -15.23 -17.76
C LEU A 131 12.94 -15.92 -18.97
N ILE A 132 12.18 -16.79 -19.63
CA ILE A 132 12.60 -17.43 -20.88
C ILE A 132 12.22 -16.51 -22.02
N LYS A 133 13.25 -16.07 -22.78
CA LYS A 133 13.07 -15.16 -23.91
C LYS A 133 13.45 -15.84 -25.22
N GLU A 134 12.58 -15.79 -26.22
CA GLU A 134 12.82 -16.32 -27.56
C GLU A 134 12.34 -15.31 -28.60
N ASN A 135 13.12 -15.04 -29.63
CA ASN A 135 12.79 -14.13 -30.73
C ASN A 135 12.17 -12.80 -30.22
N ASP A 136 12.79 -12.22 -29.21
CA ASP A 136 12.35 -10.96 -28.55
C ASP A 136 11.00 -11.03 -27.85
N LYS A 137 10.44 -12.21 -27.58
CA LYS A 137 9.22 -12.46 -26.84
C LYS A 137 9.52 -13.27 -25.57
N ILE A 138 8.87 -12.93 -24.46
CA ILE A 138 8.84 -13.77 -23.25
C ILE A 138 7.85 -14.91 -23.50
N VAL A 139 8.34 -16.15 -23.31
CA VAL A 139 7.59 -17.38 -23.60
C VAL A 139 7.47 -18.30 -22.39
N GLY A 140 7.98 -17.90 -21.23
CA GLY A 140 7.94 -18.72 -20.03
C GLY A 140 8.83 -18.21 -18.91
N VAL A 141 8.99 -19.03 -17.91
CA VAL A 141 9.80 -18.77 -16.71
C VAL A 141 10.64 -19.99 -16.35
N LYS A 142 11.78 -19.71 -15.69
CA LYS A 142 12.67 -20.73 -15.15
C LYS A 142 12.69 -20.66 -13.63
N THR A 143 12.47 -21.79 -13.00
CA THR A 143 12.64 -22.00 -11.56
C THR A 143 13.99 -22.67 -11.27
N GLU A 144 14.24 -23.05 -10.03
CA GLU A 144 15.43 -23.84 -9.67
C GLU A 144 15.36 -25.27 -10.18
N LEU A 145 14.16 -25.80 -10.41
CA LEU A 145 13.93 -27.22 -10.70
C LEU A 145 13.56 -27.48 -12.17
N GLU A 146 12.77 -26.57 -12.75
CA GLU A 146 12.17 -26.78 -14.08
C GLU A 146 11.85 -25.48 -14.81
N GLU A 147 11.52 -25.60 -16.08
CA GLU A 147 11.07 -24.51 -16.96
C GLU A 147 9.57 -24.66 -17.21
N PHE A 148 8.86 -23.54 -17.18
CA PHE A 148 7.44 -23.46 -17.49
C PHE A 148 7.24 -22.54 -18.70
N TYR A 149 6.43 -22.99 -19.66
CA TYR A 149 6.15 -22.24 -20.89
C TYR A 149 4.69 -21.76 -20.94
N ALA A 150 4.46 -20.56 -21.49
CA ALA A 150 3.15 -19.95 -21.67
C ALA A 150 3.10 -18.98 -22.86
N ASP A 151 1.90 -18.63 -23.28
CA ASP A 151 1.72 -17.57 -24.28
C ASP A 151 2.02 -16.18 -23.74
N VAL A 152 1.72 -15.95 -22.44
CA VAL A 152 1.94 -14.68 -21.71
C VAL A 152 2.41 -14.96 -20.29
N VAL A 153 3.32 -14.14 -19.79
CA VAL A 153 3.78 -14.12 -18.40
C VAL A 153 3.31 -12.82 -17.72
N ILE A 154 2.71 -12.94 -16.53
CA ILE A 154 2.32 -11.78 -15.69
C ILE A 154 3.30 -11.68 -14.52
N LEU A 155 3.96 -10.53 -14.39
CA LEU A 155 4.86 -10.24 -13.28
C LEU A 155 4.07 -9.55 -12.17
N ALA A 156 3.74 -10.33 -11.13
CA ALA A 156 3.10 -9.90 -9.89
C ALA A 156 4.02 -10.14 -8.68
N ASP A 157 5.35 -10.07 -8.89
CA ASP A 157 6.43 -10.45 -7.98
C ASP A 157 6.74 -9.38 -6.91
N GLY A 158 5.86 -8.39 -6.77
CA GLY A 158 5.89 -7.36 -5.74
C GLY A 158 6.95 -6.28 -5.99
N VAL A 159 7.16 -5.42 -5.01
CA VAL A 159 7.95 -4.18 -5.15
C VAL A 159 9.38 -4.41 -5.67
N ASN A 160 10.03 -5.52 -5.33
CA ASN A 160 11.40 -5.81 -5.78
C ASN A 160 11.46 -6.04 -7.29
N SER A 161 10.48 -6.71 -7.86
CA SER A 161 10.32 -6.96 -9.31
C SER A 161 11.62 -7.22 -10.05
N LEU A 162 12.40 -8.19 -9.56
CA LEU A 162 13.72 -8.53 -10.09
C LEU A 162 13.63 -9.01 -11.54
N LEU A 163 12.54 -9.69 -11.89
CA LEU A 163 12.33 -10.21 -13.24
C LEU A 163 12.10 -9.08 -14.25
N ALA A 164 11.34 -8.04 -13.90
CA ALA A 164 11.15 -6.87 -14.75
C ALA A 164 12.48 -6.13 -15.00
N LYS A 165 13.38 -6.11 -13.99
CA LYS A 165 14.71 -5.54 -14.12
C LYS A 165 15.58 -6.38 -15.07
N GLN A 166 15.55 -7.71 -14.98
CA GLN A 166 16.33 -8.61 -15.85
C GLN A 166 16.09 -8.35 -17.34
N ILE A 167 14.85 -8.03 -17.71
CA ILE A 167 14.46 -7.77 -19.11
C ILE A 167 14.46 -6.28 -19.49
N GLY A 168 14.92 -5.40 -18.59
CA GLY A 168 15.07 -3.98 -18.85
C GLY A 168 13.80 -3.15 -18.81
N LEU A 169 12.66 -3.72 -18.41
CA LEU A 169 11.39 -2.98 -18.25
C LEU A 169 11.42 -2.05 -17.04
N ARG A 170 12.25 -2.36 -16.06
CA ARG A 170 12.41 -1.57 -14.84
C ARG A 170 13.88 -1.31 -14.55
N LYS A 171 14.19 -0.09 -14.12
CA LYS A 171 15.52 0.28 -13.59
C LYS A 171 15.64 -0.13 -12.12
N ASP A 172 16.84 0.04 -11.56
CA ASP A 172 17.05 -0.09 -10.11
C ASP A 172 16.12 0.84 -9.33
N ILE A 173 15.59 0.31 -8.24
CA ILE A 173 14.74 1.07 -7.32
C ILE A 173 15.60 2.13 -6.64
N LYS A 174 15.17 3.38 -6.69
CA LYS A 174 15.79 4.44 -5.89
C LYS A 174 15.28 4.33 -4.46
N THR A 175 16.17 4.51 -3.49
CA THR A 175 15.83 4.43 -2.06
C THR A 175 14.73 5.41 -1.64
N LYS A 176 14.59 6.53 -2.32
CA LYS A 176 13.52 7.51 -2.11
C LYS A 176 12.14 7.09 -2.66
N ASP A 177 12.10 6.13 -3.56
CA ASP A 177 10.89 5.66 -4.24
C ASP A 177 10.27 4.42 -3.55
N VAL A 178 10.82 4.01 -2.41
CA VAL A 178 10.31 2.92 -1.56
C VAL A 178 10.40 3.27 -0.09
N ALA A 179 9.44 2.79 0.69
CA ALA A 179 9.49 2.80 2.14
C ALA A 179 9.79 1.39 2.67
N LEU A 180 10.62 1.31 3.71
CA LEU A 180 10.73 0.11 4.51
C LEU A 180 9.72 0.21 5.64
N SER A 181 8.79 -0.72 5.65
CA SER A 181 7.70 -0.73 6.60
C SER A 181 7.80 -1.93 7.53
N VAL A 182 7.46 -1.73 8.80
CA VAL A 182 7.42 -2.75 9.85
C VAL A 182 6.07 -2.71 10.55
N LYS A 183 5.58 -3.88 10.97
CA LYS A 183 4.36 -3.98 11.77
C LYS A 183 4.45 -5.09 12.80
N GLU A 184 3.63 -4.96 13.83
CA GLU A 184 3.33 -6.00 14.81
C GLU A 184 1.82 -6.23 14.88
N VAL A 185 1.45 -7.50 15.10
CA VAL A 185 0.10 -7.90 15.50
C VAL A 185 0.13 -8.21 16.98
N ILE A 186 -0.52 -7.39 17.77
CA ILE A 186 -0.55 -7.45 19.23
C ILE A 186 -1.89 -8.04 19.66
N LYS A 187 -1.88 -9.23 20.27
CA LYS A 187 -3.08 -9.88 20.77
C LYS A 187 -3.60 -9.12 22.00
N LEU A 188 -4.88 -8.81 21.96
CA LEU A 188 -5.67 -8.23 23.04
C LEU A 188 -7.05 -8.88 22.98
N ASP A 189 -7.72 -9.03 24.12
CA ASP A 189 -9.08 -9.50 24.12
C ASP A 189 -10.04 -8.47 23.51
N LYS A 190 -11.14 -8.97 22.96
CA LYS A 190 -12.14 -8.20 22.23
C LYS A 190 -12.74 -7.06 23.06
N GLU A 191 -13.01 -7.33 24.33
CA GLU A 191 -13.62 -6.35 25.24
C GLU A 191 -12.68 -5.18 25.51
N THR A 192 -11.41 -5.46 25.75
CA THR A 192 -10.36 -4.46 25.91
C THR A 192 -10.24 -3.57 24.66
N ILE A 193 -10.26 -4.16 23.46
CA ILE A 193 -10.25 -3.40 22.20
C ILE A 193 -11.49 -2.51 22.11
N ASN A 194 -12.68 -3.05 22.38
CA ASN A 194 -13.93 -2.30 22.32
C ASN A 194 -13.93 -1.09 23.26
N GLN A 195 -13.46 -1.27 24.49
CA GLN A 195 -13.37 -0.19 25.49
C GLN A 195 -12.35 0.89 25.09
N ARG A 196 -11.12 0.47 24.72
CA ARG A 196 -10.03 1.42 24.40
C ARG A 196 -10.29 2.23 23.13
N PHE A 197 -10.93 1.61 22.14
CA PHE A 197 -11.24 2.27 20.86
C PHE A 197 -12.69 2.74 20.75
N ARG A 198 -13.52 2.58 21.81
CA ARG A 198 -14.94 2.99 21.86
C ARG A 198 -15.77 2.37 20.73
N LEU A 199 -15.56 1.08 20.50
CA LEU A 199 -16.15 0.31 19.41
C LEU A 199 -17.16 -0.70 19.95
N LYS A 200 -18.08 -1.12 19.08
CA LYS A 200 -18.89 -2.34 19.27
C LYS A 200 -18.17 -3.53 18.63
N ASP A 201 -18.76 -4.71 18.79
CA ASP A 201 -18.12 -5.99 18.48
C ASP A 201 -17.60 -6.18 17.04
N ASP A 202 -18.30 -5.63 16.05
CA ASP A 202 -17.95 -5.72 14.63
C ASP A 202 -17.37 -4.41 14.07
N GLU A 203 -17.35 -3.36 14.89
CA GLU A 203 -16.86 -2.05 14.49
C GLU A 203 -15.33 -2.02 14.57
N GLY A 204 -14.72 -1.37 13.58
CA GLY A 204 -13.27 -1.19 13.46
C GLY A 204 -12.87 0.27 13.39
N SER A 205 -11.65 0.53 13.83
CA SER A 205 -10.99 1.83 13.78
C SER A 205 -9.65 1.70 13.08
N ILE A 206 -9.36 2.66 12.22
CA ILE A 206 -8.07 2.89 11.59
C ILE A 206 -7.48 4.16 12.20
N VAL A 207 -6.20 4.15 12.51
CA VAL A 207 -5.45 5.32 12.97
C VAL A 207 -4.26 5.52 12.05
N GLU A 208 -4.23 6.62 11.33
CA GLU A 208 -3.07 7.13 10.61
C GLU A 208 -2.27 8.04 11.55
N ILE A 209 -0.97 7.77 11.69
CA ILE A 209 -0.12 8.41 12.69
C ILE A 209 0.99 9.22 12.02
N PHE A 210 1.00 10.51 12.29
CA PHE A 210 2.01 11.45 11.78
C PHE A 210 2.85 12.00 12.94
N GLY A 211 4.14 12.23 12.71
CA GLY A 211 5.04 12.80 13.72
C GLY A 211 5.51 11.79 14.76
N GLY A 212 5.56 12.16 16.04
CA GLY A 212 6.16 11.36 17.09
C GLY A 212 7.61 10.98 16.74
N PRO A 213 7.99 9.70 16.82
CA PRO A 213 9.36 9.27 16.52
C PRO A 213 9.73 9.40 15.02
N MET A 214 8.76 9.70 14.14
CA MET A 214 8.98 9.95 12.71
C MET A 214 8.98 11.46 12.35
N LEU A 215 8.99 12.34 13.35
CA LEU A 215 8.86 13.78 13.14
C LEU A 215 9.93 14.33 12.19
N GLY A 216 9.50 14.91 11.07
CA GLY A 216 10.38 15.46 10.04
C GLY A 216 10.90 14.44 9.03
N MET A 217 10.60 13.17 9.18
CA MET A 217 10.87 12.11 8.19
C MET A 217 9.67 11.89 7.29
N LEU A 218 9.90 11.45 6.06
CA LEU A 218 8.84 11.02 5.16
C LEU A 218 8.42 9.59 5.53
N GLY A 219 7.46 9.51 6.43
CA GLY A 219 6.94 8.28 6.98
C GLY A 219 5.55 8.44 7.54
N LEU A 220 4.87 7.30 7.72
CA LEU A 220 3.53 7.19 8.28
C LEU A 220 3.47 5.99 9.23
N GLY A 221 2.92 6.21 10.42
CA GLY A 221 2.51 5.13 11.30
C GLY A 221 1.04 4.78 11.08
N PHE A 222 0.66 3.57 11.43
CA PHE A 222 -0.71 3.12 11.32
C PHE A 222 -1.08 2.16 12.45
N MET A 223 -2.39 2.10 12.74
CA MET A 223 -2.95 1.12 13.65
C MET A 223 -4.33 0.67 13.12
N TYR A 224 -4.59 -0.64 13.20
CA TYR A 224 -5.88 -1.24 12.83
C TYR A 224 -6.39 -2.12 13.96
N THR A 225 -7.67 -1.99 14.29
CA THR A 225 -8.31 -2.92 15.22
C THR A 225 -8.77 -4.18 14.48
N ASN A 226 -8.47 -5.34 15.03
CA ASN A 226 -8.93 -6.65 14.59
C ASN A 226 -9.88 -7.26 15.62
N LYS A 227 -10.41 -8.47 15.40
CA LYS A 227 -11.34 -9.14 16.33
C LYS A 227 -10.75 -9.33 17.73
N ASP A 228 -9.51 -9.83 17.80
CA ASP A 228 -8.80 -10.20 19.04
C ASP A 228 -7.34 -9.72 19.03
N SER A 229 -7.05 -8.68 18.27
CA SER A 229 -5.71 -8.08 18.20
C SER A 229 -5.78 -6.64 17.68
N VAL A 230 -4.68 -5.93 17.86
CA VAL A 230 -4.42 -4.63 17.22
C VAL A 230 -3.17 -4.79 16.37
N THR A 231 -3.25 -4.37 15.11
CA THR A 231 -2.07 -4.26 14.25
C THR A 231 -1.53 -2.85 14.37
N ILE A 232 -0.26 -2.70 14.72
CA ILE A 232 0.45 -1.42 14.75
C ILE A 232 1.69 -1.52 13.87
N GLY A 233 2.00 -0.46 13.15
CA GLY A 233 3.20 -0.42 12.33
C GLY A 233 3.53 0.97 11.84
N LEU A 234 4.59 1.07 11.07
CA LEU A 234 5.01 2.29 10.39
C LEU A 234 5.77 1.95 9.11
N GLY A 235 5.83 2.91 8.21
CA GLY A 235 6.70 2.90 7.04
C GLY A 235 7.46 4.22 6.96
N VAL A 236 8.74 4.16 6.63
CA VAL A 236 9.58 5.34 6.39
C VAL A 236 10.35 5.11 5.09
N THR A 237 10.46 6.15 4.25
CA THR A 237 11.23 6.03 3.00
C THR A 237 12.66 5.59 3.28
N LEU A 238 13.16 4.67 2.45
CA LEU A 238 14.43 3.98 2.72
C LEU A 238 15.62 4.95 2.76
N ASN A 239 15.60 6.02 1.96
CA ASN A 239 16.65 7.04 2.02
C ASN A 239 16.70 7.74 3.38
N GLU A 240 15.54 8.03 4.02
CA GLU A 240 15.51 8.66 5.34
C GLU A 240 16.15 7.76 6.41
N LEU A 241 15.82 6.47 6.36
CA LEU A 241 16.39 5.49 7.30
C LEU A 241 17.90 5.37 7.15
N VAL A 242 18.40 5.39 5.89
CA VAL A 242 19.83 5.32 5.59
C VAL A 242 20.54 6.60 6.02
N ASP A 243 19.99 7.77 5.68
CA ASP A 243 20.58 9.09 5.97
C ASP A 243 20.67 9.37 7.47
N GLU A 244 19.67 8.93 8.25
CA GLU A 244 19.61 9.10 9.71
C GLU A 244 20.21 7.92 10.48
N GLY A 245 20.63 6.84 9.80
CA GLY A 245 21.18 5.63 10.43
C GLY A 245 20.19 4.91 11.35
N LEU A 246 18.89 4.97 11.04
CA LEU A 246 17.81 4.45 11.88
C LEU A 246 17.31 3.10 11.36
N ARG A 247 16.89 2.25 12.30
CA ARG A 247 16.18 1.00 11.99
C ARG A 247 14.69 1.20 12.24
N PRO A 248 13.80 0.79 11.31
CA PRO A 248 12.34 0.98 11.48
C PRO A 248 11.81 0.27 12.73
N TYR A 249 12.43 -0.82 13.16
CA TYR A 249 12.09 -1.49 14.43
C TYR A 249 12.26 -0.56 15.64
N ASP A 250 13.38 0.16 15.74
CA ASP A 250 13.62 1.08 16.87
C ASP A 250 12.61 2.24 16.87
N ILE A 251 12.19 2.69 15.68
CA ILE A 251 11.17 3.73 15.56
C ILE A 251 9.81 3.17 16.01
N LEU A 252 9.48 1.92 15.66
CA LEU A 252 8.26 1.26 16.10
C LEU A 252 8.21 1.10 17.63
N GLU A 253 9.33 0.69 18.26
CA GLU A 253 9.41 0.59 19.71
C GLU A 253 9.15 1.94 20.40
N LYS A 254 9.73 3.03 19.88
CA LYS A 254 9.46 4.38 20.39
C LYS A 254 8.00 4.80 20.17
N LEU A 255 7.41 4.44 19.02
CA LEU A 255 6.00 4.73 18.73
C LEU A 255 5.07 4.04 19.73
N LYS A 256 5.35 2.78 20.06
CA LYS A 256 4.57 2.02 21.05
C LYS A 256 4.64 2.61 22.46
N GLN A 257 5.72 3.31 22.78
CA GLN A 257 5.93 3.98 24.09
C GLN A 257 5.29 5.36 24.17
N HIS A 258 4.83 5.95 23.05
CA HIS A 258 4.21 7.27 23.05
C HIS A 258 2.96 7.30 23.94
N PRO A 259 2.76 8.35 24.81
CA PRO A 259 1.66 8.41 25.78
C PRO A 259 0.25 8.23 25.17
N THR A 260 0.06 8.63 23.92
CA THR A 260 -1.20 8.43 23.20
C THR A 260 -1.39 6.99 22.72
N ILE A 261 -0.32 6.27 22.43
CA ILE A 261 -0.36 4.93 21.80
C ILE A 261 -0.25 3.82 22.85
N ALA A 262 0.65 3.95 23.82
CA ALA A 262 0.92 2.93 24.81
C ALA A 262 -0.35 2.40 25.51
N PRO A 263 -1.30 3.24 25.98
CA PRO A 263 -2.52 2.76 26.65
C PRO A 263 -3.42 1.92 25.72
N LEU A 264 -3.35 2.12 24.40
CA LEU A 264 -4.19 1.39 23.44
C LEU A 264 -3.73 -0.07 23.27
N ILE A 265 -2.47 -0.36 23.54
CA ILE A 265 -1.84 -1.69 23.35
C ILE A 265 -1.33 -2.33 24.65
N GLU A 266 -1.46 -1.65 25.79
CA GLU A 266 -0.99 -2.11 27.09
C GLU A 266 -1.53 -3.50 27.45
N GLY A 267 -0.67 -4.37 28.01
CA GLY A 267 -1.00 -5.74 28.38
C GLY A 267 -1.15 -6.70 27.20
N GLY A 268 -0.97 -6.23 25.97
CA GLY A 268 -1.01 -7.06 24.78
C GLY A 268 0.24 -7.92 24.60
N THR A 269 0.11 -9.00 23.83
CA THR A 269 1.20 -9.92 23.50
C THR A 269 1.47 -9.91 22.00
N ILE A 270 2.72 -9.64 21.60
CA ILE A 270 3.13 -9.67 20.19
C ILE A 270 3.00 -11.10 19.65
N LYS A 271 2.27 -11.28 18.56
CA LYS A 271 2.04 -12.55 17.87
C LYS A 271 2.74 -12.64 16.53
N GLU A 272 2.93 -11.51 15.87
CA GLU A 272 3.54 -11.43 14.55
C GLU A 272 4.37 -10.14 14.48
N TYR A 273 5.56 -10.25 13.93
CA TYR A 273 6.37 -9.13 13.47
C TYR A 273 6.72 -9.34 12.00
N SER A 274 6.60 -8.31 11.22
CA SER A 274 6.86 -8.39 9.79
C SER A 274 7.49 -7.11 9.26
N ALA A 275 8.32 -7.25 8.23
CA ALA A 275 8.96 -6.13 7.52
C ALA A 275 8.83 -6.32 6.01
N HIS A 276 8.52 -5.24 5.28
CA HIS A 276 8.35 -5.27 3.85
C HIS A 276 8.66 -3.91 3.21
N LEU A 277 9.15 -3.92 1.96
CA LEU A 277 9.26 -2.72 1.15
C LEU A 277 7.89 -2.39 0.51
N ILE A 278 7.55 -1.11 0.47
CA ILE A 278 6.33 -0.60 -0.15
C ILE A 278 6.72 0.43 -1.21
N PRO A 279 6.07 0.44 -2.40
CA PRO A 279 6.28 1.49 -3.40
C PRO A 279 5.86 2.87 -2.86
N GLU A 280 6.77 3.86 -2.97
CA GLU A 280 6.51 5.25 -2.56
C GLU A 280 6.90 6.26 -3.63
N GLY A 281 7.24 5.81 -4.84
CA GLY A 281 7.67 6.69 -5.92
C GLY A 281 6.54 7.43 -6.64
N GLY A 282 5.28 7.05 -6.42
CA GLY A 282 4.11 7.64 -7.04
C GLY A 282 4.06 7.46 -8.57
N TYR A 283 3.27 8.30 -9.24
CA TYR A 283 3.02 8.22 -10.68
C TYR A 283 4.31 8.23 -11.53
N LYS A 284 5.31 9.06 -11.14
CA LYS A 284 6.58 9.23 -11.88
C LYS A 284 7.52 8.03 -11.79
N ALA A 285 7.26 7.09 -10.89
CA ALA A 285 8.07 5.89 -10.71
C ALA A 285 7.50 4.66 -11.44
N ILE A 286 6.35 4.79 -12.09
CA ILE A 286 5.73 3.70 -12.86
C ILE A 286 6.68 3.29 -14.00
N PRO A 287 7.07 2.00 -14.10
CA PRO A 287 7.96 1.52 -15.16
C PRO A 287 7.21 1.30 -16.48
N GLN A 288 7.89 0.79 -17.49
CA GLN A 288 7.23 0.23 -18.67
C GLN A 288 6.39 -0.98 -18.24
N LEU A 289 5.08 -0.97 -18.54
CA LEU A 289 4.13 -1.93 -17.98
C LEU A 289 4.01 -3.24 -18.75
N CYS A 290 4.48 -3.29 -20.01
CA CYS A 290 4.43 -4.50 -20.84
C CYS A 290 5.51 -4.53 -21.91
N ASP A 291 5.77 -5.73 -22.40
CA ASP A 291 6.53 -5.99 -23.63
C ASP A 291 5.97 -7.25 -24.31
N ASN A 292 6.62 -7.74 -25.36
CA ASN A 292 6.19 -8.93 -26.06
C ASN A 292 6.10 -10.14 -25.11
N GLY A 293 4.90 -10.65 -24.90
CA GLY A 293 4.62 -11.81 -24.04
C GLY A 293 4.67 -11.55 -22.54
N VAL A 294 4.75 -10.30 -22.05
CA VAL A 294 4.83 -10.01 -20.62
C VAL A 294 4.10 -8.75 -20.23
N VAL A 295 3.46 -8.77 -19.03
CA VAL A 295 2.77 -7.63 -18.38
C VAL A 295 3.17 -7.56 -16.91
N ILE A 296 3.31 -6.34 -16.37
CA ILE A 296 3.66 -6.08 -14.96
C ILE A 296 2.46 -5.49 -14.23
N VAL A 297 2.14 -6.00 -13.03
CA VAL A 297 0.96 -5.60 -12.25
C VAL A 297 1.29 -5.30 -10.78
N GLY A 298 0.42 -4.58 -10.10
CA GLY A 298 0.52 -4.30 -8.66
C GLY A 298 1.77 -3.53 -8.26
N ASP A 299 2.36 -3.90 -7.13
CA ASP A 299 3.57 -3.25 -6.59
C ASP A 299 4.79 -3.39 -7.52
N ALA A 300 4.86 -4.45 -8.32
CA ALA A 300 5.89 -4.59 -9.34
C ALA A 300 5.83 -3.46 -10.38
N ALA A 301 4.63 -2.94 -10.63
CA ALA A 301 4.36 -1.77 -11.47
C ALA A 301 4.36 -0.45 -10.69
N MET A 302 4.73 -0.42 -9.41
CA MET A 302 4.71 0.77 -8.54
C MET A 302 3.31 1.39 -8.34
N LEU A 303 2.24 0.60 -8.44
CA LEU A 303 0.85 1.07 -8.38
C LEU A 303 0.38 1.18 -6.92
N VAL A 304 0.83 2.25 -6.25
CA VAL A 304 0.39 2.65 -4.91
C VAL A 304 0.00 4.12 -4.93
N ASN A 305 -1.15 4.45 -4.36
CA ASN A 305 -1.58 5.84 -4.17
C ASN A 305 -1.01 6.38 -2.86
N ASN A 306 0.03 7.19 -2.96
CA ASN A 306 0.78 7.70 -1.81
C ASN A 306 0.01 8.73 -0.97
N LEU A 307 -1.04 9.36 -1.50
CA LEU A 307 -1.89 10.27 -0.73
C LEU A 307 -2.89 9.52 0.14
N HIS A 308 -3.45 8.43 -0.38
CA HIS A 308 -4.48 7.63 0.29
C HIS A 308 -3.92 6.35 0.92
N TRP A 309 -2.60 6.12 0.82
CA TRP A 309 -1.87 4.96 1.36
C TRP A 309 -2.50 3.63 0.96
N GLU A 310 -3.01 3.59 -0.28
CA GLU A 310 -3.71 2.44 -0.82
C GLU A 310 -2.88 1.75 -1.90
N GLY A 311 -2.64 0.46 -1.73
CA GLY A 311 -1.95 -0.40 -2.71
C GLY A 311 -2.71 -1.68 -2.99
N THR A 312 -3.35 -2.29 -1.99
CA THR A 312 -3.94 -3.63 -2.12
C THR A 312 -5.09 -3.67 -3.14
N ASN A 313 -6.01 -2.71 -3.08
CA ASN A 313 -7.10 -2.64 -4.05
C ASN A 313 -6.61 -2.22 -5.44
N LEU A 314 -5.61 -1.31 -5.51
CA LEU A 314 -4.98 -0.96 -6.77
C LEU A 314 -4.31 -2.18 -7.41
N ALA A 315 -3.59 -2.97 -6.60
CA ALA A 315 -2.97 -4.21 -7.06
C ALA A 315 -4.01 -5.19 -7.63
N MET A 316 -5.11 -5.45 -6.91
CA MET A 316 -6.19 -6.33 -7.38
C MET A 316 -6.81 -5.85 -8.70
N ILE A 317 -7.19 -4.58 -8.80
CA ILE A 317 -7.78 -4.03 -10.02
C ILE A 317 -6.78 -4.00 -11.17
N SER A 318 -5.50 -3.72 -10.92
CA SER A 318 -4.46 -3.80 -11.96
C SER A 318 -4.34 -5.21 -12.53
N GLY A 319 -4.38 -6.25 -11.65
CA GLY A 319 -4.38 -7.65 -12.07
C GLY A 319 -5.59 -8.01 -12.93
N LYS A 320 -6.80 -7.57 -12.54
CA LYS A 320 -8.02 -7.73 -13.34
C LYS A 320 -7.89 -7.08 -14.71
N LEU A 321 -7.43 -5.83 -14.79
CA LEU A 321 -7.28 -5.11 -16.07
C LEU A 321 -6.22 -5.75 -16.99
N ALA A 322 -5.15 -6.30 -16.40
CA ALA A 322 -4.16 -7.08 -17.14
C ALA A 322 -4.79 -8.35 -17.70
N ALA A 323 -5.57 -9.08 -16.91
CA ALA A 323 -6.29 -10.28 -17.35
C ALA A 323 -7.24 -9.97 -18.51
N GLU A 324 -8.05 -8.92 -18.42
CA GLU A 324 -8.93 -8.48 -19.50
C GLU A 324 -8.16 -8.15 -20.79
N THR A 325 -6.96 -7.57 -20.66
CA THR A 325 -6.10 -7.29 -21.84
C THR A 325 -5.53 -8.56 -22.43
N VAL A 326 -5.15 -9.52 -21.58
CA VAL A 326 -4.65 -10.83 -22.05
C VAL A 326 -5.76 -11.62 -22.75
N LEU A 327 -7.01 -11.56 -22.28
CA LEU A 327 -8.15 -12.17 -22.97
C LEU A 327 -8.34 -11.59 -24.38
N GLU A 328 -8.27 -10.26 -24.54
CA GLU A 328 -8.29 -9.60 -25.85
C GLU A 328 -7.11 -10.05 -26.75
N ALA A 329 -5.93 -10.27 -26.17
CA ALA A 329 -4.76 -10.76 -26.88
C ALA A 329 -4.96 -12.21 -27.39
N PHE A 330 -5.63 -13.06 -26.61
CA PHE A 330 -6.00 -14.41 -27.05
C PHE A 330 -7.02 -14.39 -28.20
N GLU A 331 -8.02 -13.50 -28.15
CA GLU A 331 -8.99 -13.33 -29.26
C GLU A 331 -8.30 -12.94 -30.55
N LYS A 332 -7.29 -12.04 -30.48
CA LYS A 332 -6.50 -11.58 -31.62
C LYS A 332 -5.38 -12.54 -32.00
N LYS A 333 -5.05 -13.54 -31.17
CA LYS A 333 -3.87 -14.39 -31.28
C LYS A 333 -2.56 -13.59 -31.40
N ASP A 334 -2.51 -12.44 -30.74
CA ASP A 334 -1.39 -11.50 -30.76
C ASP A 334 -0.99 -11.05 -29.36
N PHE A 335 0.18 -11.51 -28.93
CA PHE A 335 0.77 -11.21 -27.63
C PHE A 335 1.96 -10.23 -27.76
N SER A 336 1.99 -9.45 -28.82
CA SER A 336 2.98 -8.42 -29.02
C SER A 336 2.80 -7.27 -28.02
N LYS A 337 3.86 -6.50 -27.81
CA LYS A 337 3.82 -5.27 -27.02
C LYS A 337 2.70 -4.33 -27.48
N SER A 338 2.45 -4.24 -28.80
CA SER A 338 1.40 -3.39 -29.36
C SER A 338 0.02 -3.76 -28.81
N THR A 339 -0.30 -5.04 -28.78
CA THR A 339 -1.60 -5.52 -28.25
C THR A 339 -1.64 -5.43 -26.73
N LEU A 340 -0.59 -5.85 -26.03
CA LEU A 340 -0.53 -5.84 -24.57
C LEU A 340 -0.49 -4.42 -23.98
N SER A 341 -0.06 -3.40 -24.74
CA SER A 341 -0.10 -1.99 -24.29
C SER A 341 -1.52 -1.44 -24.09
N ASN A 342 -2.57 -2.14 -24.53
CA ASN A 342 -3.94 -1.81 -24.17
C ASN A 342 -4.20 -1.84 -22.66
N TYR A 343 -3.42 -2.62 -21.91
CA TYR A 343 -3.41 -2.60 -20.45
C TYR A 343 -3.13 -1.19 -19.88
N GLU A 344 -2.15 -0.50 -20.43
CA GLU A 344 -1.83 0.87 -20.02
C GLU A 344 -3.00 1.82 -20.33
N THR A 345 -3.67 1.62 -21.46
CA THR A 345 -4.88 2.39 -21.83
C THR A 345 -6.03 2.15 -20.84
N LYS A 346 -6.25 0.90 -20.41
CA LYS A 346 -7.26 0.57 -19.40
C LYS A 346 -6.91 1.17 -18.05
N LEU A 347 -5.65 1.09 -17.62
CA LEU A 347 -5.19 1.73 -16.39
C LEU A 347 -5.40 3.25 -16.40
N LYS A 348 -5.10 3.94 -17.50
CA LYS A 348 -5.37 5.40 -17.67
C LYS A 348 -6.84 5.75 -17.58
N LYS A 349 -7.73 4.87 -18.01
CA LYS A 349 -9.18 5.06 -17.91
C LYS A 349 -9.74 4.71 -16.52
N SER A 350 -9.04 3.89 -15.75
CA SER A 350 -9.43 3.49 -14.39
C SER A 350 -9.16 4.58 -13.37
N PHE A 351 -9.66 4.40 -12.15
CA PHE A 351 -9.35 5.29 -11.03
C PHE A 351 -7.86 5.23 -10.65
N ILE A 352 -7.15 4.11 -10.90
CA ILE A 352 -5.75 3.91 -10.52
C ILE A 352 -4.86 5.03 -11.06
N LEU A 353 -4.72 5.13 -12.39
CA LEU A 353 -3.82 6.13 -12.96
C LEU A 353 -4.41 7.54 -12.96
N LYS A 354 -5.74 7.69 -12.96
CA LYS A 354 -6.37 9.02 -12.79
C LYS A 354 -5.98 9.64 -11.44
N ASP A 355 -6.13 8.89 -10.35
CA ASP A 355 -5.78 9.38 -9.02
C ASP A 355 -4.27 9.59 -8.89
N MET A 356 -3.45 8.62 -9.32
CA MET A 356 -2.00 8.74 -9.27
C MET A 356 -1.47 9.91 -10.09
N GLU A 357 -2.06 10.21 -11.27
CA GLU A 357 -1.69 11.35 -12.11
C GLU A 357 -2.12 12.67 -11.48
N THR A 358 -3.29 12.72 -10.85
CA THR A 358 -3.76 13.89 -10.11
C THR A 358 -2.75 14.30 -9.04
N TYR A 359 -2.16 13.33 -8.36
CA TYR A 359 -1.19 13.58 -7.28
C TYR A 359 0.27 13.38 -7.69
N LYS A 360 0.58 13.42 -8.99
CA LYS A 360 1.94 13.13 -9.53
C LYS A 360 3.08 13.98 -8.94
N ASP A 361 2.79 15.17 -8.45
CA ASP A 361 3.78 16.07 -7.86
C ASP A 361 3.87 15.96 -6.33
N LEU A 362 3.01 15.13 -5.69
CA LEU A 362 2.97 15.00 -4.23
C LEU A 362 4.33 14.60 -3.65
N MET A 363 4.94 13.53 -4.17
CA MET A 363 6.20 13.03 -3.64
C MET A 363 7.34 14.03 -3.79
N ASP A 364 7.41 14.77 -4.90
CA ASP A 364 8.41 15.84 -5.08
C ASP A 364 8.22 16.96 -4.05
N VAL A 365 6.97 17.37 -3.80
CA VAL A 365 6.63 18.35 -2.76
C VAL A 365 7.02 17.82 -1.37
N MET A 366 6.65 16.59 -1.05
CA MET A 366 6.95 15.99 0.25
C MET A 366 8.46 15.87 0.48
N HIS A 367 9.25 15.40 -0.49
CA HIS A 367 10.71 15.35 -0.37
C HIS A 367 11.35 16.73 -0.18
N THR A 368 10.87 17.74 -0.90
CA THR A 368 11.46 19.10 -0.84
C THR A 368 10.99 19.91 0.37
N ARG A 369 9.79 19.60 0.92
CA ARG A 369 9.12 20.37 1.99
C ARG A 369 8.84 19.55 3.25
N LYS A 370 9.42 18.36 3.40
CA LYS A 370 9.16 17.46 4.53
C LYS A 370 9.30 18.13 5.90
N LYS A 371 10.38 18.94 6.11
CA LYS A 371 10.58 19.67 7.37
C LYS A 371 9.48 20.68 7.67
N ALA A 372 8.83 21.24 6.63
CA ALA A 372 7.67 22.07 6.83
C ALA A 372 6.44 21.25 7.22
N PHE A 373 6.05 20.32 6.36
CA PHE A 373 4.77 19.62 6.50
C PHE A 373 4.80 18.54 7.58
N LEU A 374 5.92 17.82 7.71
CA LEU A 374 6.05 16.70 8.66
C LEU A 374 6.75 17.06 9.98
N SER A 375 7.05 18.34 10.22
CA SER A 375 7.59 18.80 11.48
C SER A 375 7.00 20.14 11.90
N TYR A 376 7.34 21.23 11.19
CA TYR A 376 6.97 22.57 11.61
C TYR A 376 5.45 22.76 11.77
N TYR A 377 4.64 22.42 10.76
CA TYR A 377 3.20 22.61 10.84
C TYR A 377 2.54 21.64 11.82
N MET A 378 3.03 20.42 11.97
CA MET A 378 2.54 19.48 13.00
C MET A 378 2.76 20.02 14.40
N LYS A 379 3.96 20.53 14.70
CA LYS A 379 4.24 21.20 15.99
C LYS A 379 3.34 22.41 16.21
N LYS A 380 3.06 23.20 15.15
CA LYS A 380 2.16 24.36 15.27
C LYS A 380 0.71 23.96 15.53
N ILE A 381 0.23 22.84 14.98
CA ILE A 381 -1.12 22.33 15.27
C ILE A 381 -1.23 21.97 16.75
N ASN A 382 -0.29 21.19 17.29
CA ASN A 382 -0.31 20.81 18.70
C ASN A 382 -0.18 22.05 19.61
N ALA A 383 0.79 22.94 19.34
CA ALA A 383 0.94 24.18 20.09
C ALA A 383 -0.29 25.12 20.05
N PHE A 384 -1.03 25.11 18.93
CA PHE A 384 -2.30 25.84 18.85
C PHE A 384 -3.33 25.27 19.84
N PHE A 385 -3.50 23.94 19.88
CA PHE A 385 -4.47 23.32 20.78
C PHE A 385 -4.02 23.41 22.24
N GLU A 386 -2.73 23.29 22.53
CA GLU A 386 -2.17 23.55 23.85
C GLU A 386 -2.54 24.97 24.33
N MET A 387 -2.21 25.99 23.53
CA MET A 387 -2.54 27.37 23.83
C MET A 387 -4.07 27.59 23.98
N PHE A 388 -4.86 27.00 23.11
CA PHE A 388 -6.31 27.17 23.09
C PHE A 388 -6.97 26.59 24.36
N THR A 389 -6.50 25.42 24.81
CA THR A 389 -7.08 24.70 25.97
C THR A 389 -6.48 25.13 27.32
N SER A 390 -5.25 25.70 27.36
CA SER A 390 -4.61 26.12 28.61
C SER A 390 -5.27 27.34 29.23
N VAL A 391 -5.33 27.36 30.58
CA VAL A 391 -5.74 28.52 31.38
C VAL A 391 -4.61 28.82 32.38
N ASP A 392 -3.70 29.70 31.98
CA ASP A 392 -2.44 30.03 32.65
C ASP A 392 -2.45 31.37 33.40
N GLY A 393 -3.62 32.03 33.49
CA GLY A 393 -3.78 33.34 34.10
C GLY A 393 -3.37 34.51 33.18
N VAL A 394 -2.87 34.22 31.96
CA VAL A 394 -2.58 35.25 30.95
C VAL A 394 -3.80 35.46 30.05
N PRO A 395 -4.15 36.71 29.68
CA PRO A 395 -5.25 36.95 28.75
C PRO A 395 -5.05 36.22 27.42
N LYS A 396 -6.07 35.50 26.94
CA LYS A 396 -5.99 34.72 25.69
C LYS A 396 -5.49 35.54 24.48
N LYS A 397 -5.84 36.85 24.42
CA LYS A 397 -5.35 37.74 23.37
C LYS A 397 -3.83 37.82 23.31
N GLU A 398 -3.16 37.81 24.46
CA GLU A 398 -1.69 37.83 24.52
C GLU A 398 -1.11 36.49 24.03
N ASN A 399 -1.71 35.36 24.43
CA ASN A 399 -1.30 34.04 23.97
C ASN A 399 -1.51 33.89 22.45
N TYR A 400 -2.62 34.36 21.88
CA TYR A 400 -2.83 34.39 20.43
C TYR A 400 -1.76 35.25 19.73
N HIS A 401 -1.43 36.43 20.24
CA HIS A 401 -0.35 37.26 19.66
C HIS A 401 1.00 36.55 19.70
N LYS A 402 1.35 35.90 20.81
CA LYS A 402 2.59 35.13 20.93
C LYS A 402 2.61 33.98 19.92
N PHE A 403 1.51 33.23 19.80
CA PHE A 403 1.39 32.14 18.84
C PHE A 403 1.52 32.63 17.38
N ILE A 404 0.78 33.66 16.97
CA ILE A 404 0.87 34.24 15.64
C ILE A 404 2.31 34.73 15.36
N LYS A 405 2.92 35.45 16.32
CA LYS A 405 4.30 35.90 16.21
C LYS A 405 5.24 34.71 15.97
N SER A 406 5.06 33.59 16.70
CA SER A 406 5.90 32.40 16.56
C SER A 406 5.84 31.77 15.18
N ILE A 407 4.74 31.92 14.43
CA ILE A 407 4.64 31.44 13.03
C ILE A 407 5.68 32.14 12.16
N PHE A 408 5.88 33.46 12.36
CA PHE A 408 6.79 34.26 11.55
C PHE A 408 8.23 34.31 12.09
N THR A 409 8.43 34.01 13.37
CA THR A 409 9.78 33.96 13.95
C THR A 409 10.45 32.61 13.74
N ASP A 410 9.69 31.51 13.84
CA ASP A 410 10.23 30.17 13.75
C ASP A 410 10.43 29.72 12.28
N ARG A 411 9.79 30.43 11.33
CA ARG A 411 9.95 30.17 9.91
C ARG A 411 9.97 31.46 9.10
N LYS A 412 10.98 31.59 8.22
CA LYS A 412 11.13 32.77 7.36
C LYS A 412 9.89 32.96 6.48
N ILE A 413 9.42 34.19 6.32
CA ILE A 413 8.25 34.54 5.52
C ILE A 413 8.35 34.02 4.08
N THR A 414 9.56 34.05 3.50
CA THR A 414 9.83 33.49 2.17
C THR A 414 9.59 32.00 2.07
N GLU A 415 9.86 31.25 3.15
CA GLU A 415 9.58 29.81 3.21
C GLU A 415 8.09 29.54 3.40
N LEU A 416 7.38 30.37 4.19
CA LEU A 416 5.92 30.28 4.31
C LEU A 416 5.23 30.50 2.95
N PHE A 417 5.70 31.46 2.14
CA PHE A 417 5.19 31.64 0.77
C PHE A 417 5.46 30.43 -0.12
N LYS A 418 6.65 29.84 -0.04
CA LYS A 418 6.98 28.64 -0.81
C LYS A 418 6.15 27.41 -0.38
N ASP A 419 5.85 27.28 0.92
CA ASP A 419 4.99 26.21 1.43
C ASP A 419 3.55 26.39 0.95
N ALA A 420 3.02 27.64 1.04
CA ALA A 420 1.70 27.98 0.52
C ALA A 420 1.59 27.70 -0.99
N TRP A 421 2.62 28.08 -1.76
CA TRP A 421 2.68 27.81 -3.19
C TRP A 421 2.69 26.30 -3.50
N ALA A 422 3.42 25.50 -2.71
CA ALA A 422 3.45 24.05 -2.86
C ALA A 422 2.06 23.43 -2.64
N ILE A 423 1.33 23.90 -1.61
CA ILE A 423 -0.06 23.48 -1.35
C ILE A 423 -0.97 23.90 -2.50
N ILE A 424 -0.86 25.17 -2.95
CA ILE A 424 -1.66 25.69 -4.08
C ILE A 424 -1.41 24.85 -5.33
N LYS A 425 -0.15 24.50 -5.62
CA LYS A 425 0.19 23.64 -6.77
C LYS A 425 -0.47 22.27 -6.69
N LEU A 426 -0.50 21.64 -5.51
CA LEU A 426 -1.18 20.34 -5.28
C LEU A 426 -2.70 20.48 -5.43
N LEU A 427 -3.30 21.52 -4.86
CA LEU A 427 -4.73 21.79 -4.98
C LEU A 427 -5.12 22.14 -6.43
N TRP A 428 -4.27 22.86 -7.15
CA TRP A 428 -4.52 23.20 -8.55
C TRP A 428 -4.59 21.97 -9.44
N SER A 429 -3.76 20.95 -9.18
CA SER A 429 -3.84 19.69 -9.94
C SER A 429 -5.17 18.96 -9.72
N ILE A 430 -5.81 19.12 -8.55
CA ILE A 430 -7.15 18.60 -8.27
C ILE A 430 -8.24 19.39 -9.00
N LEU A 431 -8.10 20.73 -9.02
CA LEU A 431 -9.12 21.64 -9.60
C LEU A 431 -9.15 21.61 -11.13
N LEU A 432 -8.03 21.35 -11.78
CA LEU A 432 -7.96 21.29 -13.25
C LEU A 432 -8.65 20.07 -13.87
N TRP A 433 -9.11 19.11 -13.04
CA TRP A 433 -9.91 17.95 -13.48
C TRP A 433 -11.42 18.18 -13.35
N VAL A 434 -11.86 19.35 -12.91
CA VAL A 434 -13.25 19.79 -12.92
C VAL A 434 -13.49 20.70 -14.12
#